data_05e4f58517786a37e0dc261c10348cbf
#
_entry.id   05e4f58517786a37e0dc261c10348cbf
#
_cell.length_a   1.000
_cell.length_b   1.000
_cell.length_c   1.000
_cell.angle_alpha   90.00
_cell.angle_beta   90.00
_cell.angle_gamma   90.00
#
_symmetry.space_group_name_H-M   'P 1'
#
loop_
_entity.id
_entity.type
_entity.pdbx_description
1 polymer ?
#
loop_
_entity_poly.entity_id
_entity_poly.type
_entity_poly.pdbx_seq_one_letter_code
_entity_poly.pdbx_strand_id
1 'polypeptide(L)'
;MSKTIMYIAGFFLSFLILFSLPNNTQASTVPLSQGTTPEIATKNAAALQNAINQASTSGKKQVTLPAGTFYINGKIILKSHLVLQGASSSPAATKLTMNNAPMTTDTTATSQESTTDITLQNFTLQYNPNMSKYNYLTNPTNFYKDNLLNIGQITPSESNTGYNPTHKKALKTNIKITNMILNANQVGLAVVNIAKADNVTINQTQILNSGLQNGISMTYTSNIKITNNTVKNIGRAGIVQYYGNTKSLISGNKVIDWMQRYGSYHYDAIKKSGQTLDSMQDAAIDSYGPANQTTTITKNQINLSAATGKVNPNNPLIAKKWHLKTVPNYTRYAAFRASGAQYMLYQGNTVNIDSPSTFTFFSTNMRKSNTLTRPKGITVIGNRFTSRNIDYPFRIFAGISDPYTTNGITISGNNIQILGTINNYYRTLIEVHEVPITVNGKPSYYTTDLLSVTNNKILTKNISTLVTGASASKKGTLKLLFLNNNTLNGKTYQISRNYIGTTLKAPSYKNNALQSTIIWNADETKTKYIRVTNLSGKAITSEIALTKTKNPTITFKTKLARGSLIKIQISEVKGNYTNASTVFFKVP
;
A
#
# COMPACT_ATOMS: atom_id res chain seq x y z
N MET A 1 52.99 52.33 -4.86
CA MET A 1 51.68 51.81 -5.25
C MET A 1 51.68 50.92 -6.51
N SER A 2 52.77 50.26 -6.91
CA SER A 2 52.78 49.56 -8.20
C SER A 2 53.11 48.05 -8.14
N LYS A 3 53.50 47.51 -6.99
CA LYS A 3 53.83 46.07 -6.91
C LYS A 3 52.69 45.18 -6.33
N THR A 4 51.72 45.76 -5.65
CA THR A 4 50.62 45.00 -5.06
C THR A 4 49.49 44.68 -6.07
N ILE A 5 49.34 45.47 -7.14
CA ILE A 5 48.30 45.26 -8.15
C ILE A 5 48.66 44.12 -9.10
N MET A 6 49.97 43.86 -9.34
CA MET A 6 50.39 42.77 -10.21
C MET A 6 50.20 41.36 -9.62
N TYR A 7 50.22 41.20 -8.31
CA TYR A 7 49.97 39.90 -7.67
C TYR A 7 48.46 39.53 -7.62
N ILE A 8 47.58 40.51 -7.58
CA ILE A 8 46.13 40.28 -7.57
C ILE A 8 45.64 39.89 -8.98
N ALA A 9 46.21 40.49 -10.06
CA ALA A 9 45.86 40.14 -11.42
C ALA A 9 46.36 38.73 -11.81
N GLY A 10 47.54 38.31 -11.30
CA GLY A 10 48.05 36.95 -11.53
C GLY A 10 47.28 35.87 -10.83
N PHE A 11 46.73 36.16 -9.63
CA PHE A 11 45.93 35.21 -8.87
C PHE A 11 44.51 35.02 -9.46
N PHE A 12 43.93 36.10 -10.02
CA PHE A 12 42.63 36.00 -10.69
C PHE A 12 42.74 35.30 -12.06
N LEU A 13 43.83 35.42 -12.77
CA LEU A 13 44.01 34.74 -14.05
C LEU A 13 44.29 33.24 -13.88
N SER A 14 45.00 32.83 -12.84
CA SER A 14 45.20 31.41 -12.51
C SER A 14 43.93 30.74 -11.95
N PHE A 15 43.02 31.50 -11.31
CA PHE A 15 41.74 30.98 -10.83
C PHE A 15 40.69 30.86 -11.97
N LEU A 16 40.78 31.71 -13.01
CA LEU A 16 39.86 31.62 -14.17
C LEU A 16 40.21 30.46 -15.10
N ILE A 17 41.47 30.00 -15.14
CA ILE A 17 41.88 28.87 -16.01
C ILE A 17 41.48 27.52 -15.38
N LEU A 18 41.25 27.45 -14.05
CA LEU A 18 40.79 26.24 -13.39
C LEU A 18 39.27 26.02 -13.50
N PHE A 19 38.48 27.02 -13.92
CA PHE A 19 37.03 26.91 -14.08
C PHE A 19 36.54 26.70 -15.52
N SER A 20 37.43 26.59 -16.48
CA SER A 20 37.07 26.45 -17.90
C SER A 20 37.53 25.15 -18.54
N LEU A 21 37.56 24.06 -17.77
CA LEU A 21 37.46 22.74 -18.39
C LEU A 21 35.96 22.48 -18.63
N PRO A 22 35.50 22.52 -19.89
CA PRO A 22 34.16 22.03 -20.14
C PRO A 22 34.16 20.56 -19.72
N ASN A 23 33.38 20.21 -18.69
CA ASN A 23 32.94 18.85 -18.51
C ASN A 23 32.09 18.49 -19.75
N ASN A 24 32.74 18.33 -20.89
CA ASN A 24 32.14 17.69 -22.05
C ASN A 24 31.93 16.23 -21.70
N THR A 25 30.93 15.96 -20.85
CA THR A 25 30.25 14.66 -20.77
C THR A 25 29.51 14.48 -22.09
N GLN A 26 30.25 14.19 -23.15
CA GLN A 26 29.65 13.86 -24.44
C GLN A 26 28.85 12.57 -24.22
N ALA A 27 27.53 12.71 -24.20
CA ALA A 27 26.62 11.58 -24.10
C ALA A 27 26.92 10.64 -25.27
N SER A 28 27.33 9.42 -24.98
CA SER A 28 27.51 8.42 -26.02
C SER A 28 26.13 7.90 -26.46
N THR A 29 25.80 8.13 -27.73
CA THR A 29 24.59 7.50 -28.30
C THR A 29 24.89 6.03 -28.60
N VAL A 30 24.05 5.13 -28.12
CA VAL A 30 24.20 3.69 -28.34
C VAL A 30 23.92 3.35 -29.81
N PRO A 31 24.79 2.62 -30.50
CA PRO A 31 24.56 2.23 -31.90
C PRO A 31 23.58 1.04 -31.97
N LEU A 32 22.29 1.32 -31.82
CA LEU A 32 21.22 0.30 -31.94
C LEU A 32 20.71 0.25 -33.39
N SER A 33 20.49 -0.96 -33.87
CA SER A 33 19.93 -1.20 -35.22
C SER A 33 18.44 -1.55 -35.11
N GLN A 34 17.63 -0.99 -35.98
CA GLN A 34 16.22 -1.37 -36.13
C GLN A 34 16.12 -2.73 -36.84
N GLY A 35 15.18 -3.54 -36.45
CA GLY A 35 14.94 -4.87 -37.00
C GLY A 35 14.49 -5.85 -35.92
N THR A 36 13.83 -6.92 -36.35
CA THR A 36 13.16 -7.88 -35.44
C THR A 36 13.85 -9.25 -35.41
N THR A 37 14.94 -9.43 -36.18
CA THR A 37 15.63 -10.72 -36.22
C THR A 37 16.38 -10.99 -34.91
N PRO A 38 16.53 -12.25 -34.50
CA PRO A 38 17.25 -12.63 -33.27
C PRO A 38 18.68 -12.10 -33.27
N GLU A 39 19.36 -12.08 -34.43
CA GLU A 39 20.74 -11.61 -34.58
C GLU A 39 20.85 -10.11 -34.28
N ILE A 40 19.95 -9.29 -34.86
CA ILE A 40 19.90 -7.85 -34.59
C ILE A 40 19.58 -7.61 -33.11
N ALA A 41 18.62 -8.30 -32.56
CA ALA A 41 18.24 -8.15 -31.17
C ALA A 41 19.37 -8.54 -30.19
N THR A 42 20.17 -9.55 -30.51
CA THR A 42 21.34 -9.96 -29.74
C THR A 42 22.48 -8.93 -29.86
N LYS A 43 22.74 -8.40 -31.05
CA LYS A 43 23.72 -7.31 -31.26
C LYS A 43 23.29 -6.05 -30.48
N ASN A 44 22.04 -5.69 -30.52
CA ASN A 44 21.50 -4.56 -29.74
C ASN A 44 21.69 -4.75 -28.23
N ALA A 45 21.43 -5.95 -27.72
CA ALA A 45 21.66 -6.25 -26.30
C ALA A 45 23.13 -6.08 -25.90
N ALA A 46 24.05 -6.59 -26.72
CA ALA A 46 25.49 -6.43 -26.51
C ALA A 46 25.94 -4.95 -26.59
N ALA A 47 25.48 -4.21 -27.60
CA ALA A 47 25.79 -2.79 -27.76
C ALA A 47 25.30 -1.95 -26.57
N LEU A 48 24.05 -2.17 -26.13
CA LEU A 48 23.48 -1.48 -24.98
C LEU A 48 24.23 -1.83 -23.67
N GLN A 49 24.52 -3.11 -23.43
CA GLN A 49 25.26 -3.53 -22.24
C GLN A 49 26.67 -2.97 -22.21
N ASN A 50 27.39 -2.95 -23.36
CA ASN A 50 28.72 -2.37 -23.46
C ASN A 50 28.70 -0.84 -23.19
N ALA A 51 27.72 -0.11 -23.71
CA ALA A 51 27.56 1.30 -23.44
C ALA A 51 27.30 1.57 -21.93
N ILE A 52 26.46 0.78 -21.29
CA ILE A 52 26.20 0.85 -19.85
C ILE A 52 27.49 0.57 -19.05
N ASN A 53 28.25 -0.46 -19.41
CA ASN A 53 29.49 -0.82 -18.74
C ASN A 53 30.51 0.30 -18.87
N GLN A 54 30.69 0.84 -20.06
CA GLN A 54 31.61 1.97 -20.33
C GLN A 54 31.18 3.22 -19.55
N ALA A 55 29.90 3.56 -19.52
CA ALA A 55 29.41 4.72 -18.79
C ALA A 55 29.69 4.59 -17.28
N SER A 56 29.54 3.38 -16.71
CA SER A 56 29.81 3.13 -15.31
C SER A 56 31.27 3.22 -14.92
N THR A 57 32.20 2.86 -15.83
CA THR A 57 33.66 2.83 -15.55
C THR A 57 34.37 4.11 -15.94
N SER A 58 33.94 4.79 -17.00
CA SER A 58 34.62 5.95 -17.57
C SER A 58 34.24 7.30 -16.95
N GLY A 59 33.37 7.33 -15.96
CA GLY A 59 32.82 8.57 -15.36
C GLY A 59 31.89 9.36 -16.27
N LYS A 60 31.62 8.91 -17.50
CA LYS A 60 30.69 9.58 -18.44
C LYS A 60 29.25 9.50 -18.07
N LYS A 61 28.88 8.62 -17.17
CA LYS A 61 27.58 8.45 -16.49
C LYS A 61 26.33 8.39 -17.39
N GLN A 62 26.34 9.00 -18.58
CA GLN A 62 25.16 9.15 -19.44
C GLN A 62 25.23 8.29 -20.69
N VAL A 63 24.18 7.52 -20.92
CA VAL A 63 23.94 6.70 -22.12
C VAL A 63 22.65 7.19 -22.76
N THR A 64 22.71 7.66 -23.98
CA THR A 64 21.56 8.12 -24.76
C THR A 64 21.16 7.06 -25.76
N LEU A 65 19.90 6.66 -25.73
CA LEU A 65 19.30 5.74 -26.69
C LEU A 65 18.86 6.52 -27.94
N PRO A 66 19.04 6.00 -29.14
CA PRO A 66 18.52 6.65 -30.34
C PRO A 66 17.00 6.61 -30.44
N ALA A 67 16.41 7.45 -31.26
CA ALA A 67 15.00 7.39 -31.60
C ALA A 67 14.70 6.14 -32.44
N GLY A 68 13.56 5.48 -32.15
CA GLY A 68 13.13 4.27 -32.87
C GLY A 68 12.71 3.12 -31.97
N THR A 69 12.45 1.98 -32.57
CA THR A 69 12.09 0.73 -31.86
C THR A 69 13.21 -0.29 -32.04
N PHE A 70 13.71 -0.79 -30.91
CA PHE A 70 14.85 -1.68 -30.86
C PHE A 70 14.50 -2.94 -30.06
N TYR A 71 14.72 -4.08 -30.68
CA TYR A 71 14.52 -5.38 -30.03
C TYR A 71 15.80 -5.78 -29.29
N ILE A 72 15.63 -6.30 -28.09
CA ILE A 72 16.70 -6.67 -27.17
C ILE A 72 16.56 -8.14 -26.80
N ASN A 73 17.53 -8.95 -27.16
CA ASN A 73 17.55 -10.38 -26.87
C ASN A 73 18.59 -10.69 -25.80
N GLY A 74 18.20 -10.63 -24.55
CA GLY A 74 19.07 -10.87 -23.41
C GLY A 74 18.76 -9.92 -22.24
N LYS A 75 19.30 -10.28 -21.08
CA LYS A 75 19.23 -9.50 -19.86
C LYS A 75 20.11 -8.24 -19.99
N ILE A 76 19.57 -7.11 -19.55
CA ILE A 76 20.33 -5.87 -19.44
C ILE A 76 20.59 -5.58 -17.96
N ILE A 77 21.87 -5.49 -17.59
CA ILE A 77 22.31 -5.22 -16.22
C ILE A 77 22.62 -3.74 -16.05
N LEU A 78 21.84 -3.07 -15.22
CA LEU A 78 22.07 -1.68 -14.84
C LEU A 78 23.23 -1.61 -13.86
N LYS A 79 24.12 -0.65 -14.05
CA LYS A 79 25.31 -0.41 -13.22
C LYS A 79 25.16 0.90 -12.43
N SER A 80 25.95 1.06 -11.38
CA SER A 80 26.00 2.28 -10.59
C SER A 80 26.39 3.50 -11.42
N HIS A 81 25.95 4.66 -10.97
CA HIS A 81 26.27 5.98 -11.56
C HIS A 81 25.84 6.11 -13.02
N LEU A 82 24.68 5.56 -13.38
CA LEU A 82 24.16 5.50 -14.74
C LEU A 82 22.96 6.45 -14.93
N VAL A 83 23.01 7.25 -15.99
CA VAL A 83 21.82 7.90 -16.56
C VAL A 83 21.55 7.25 -17.92
N LEU A 84 20.49 6.45 -18.00
CA LEU A 84 20.00 5.87 -19.25
C LEU A 84 18.77 6.64 -19.71
N GLN A 85 18.84 7.27 -20.85
CA GLN A 85 17.77 8.13 -21.34
C GLN A 85 17.42 7.89 -22.81
N GLY A 86 16.18 8.18 -23.18
CA GLY A 86 15.73 8.20 -24.57
C GLY A 86 16.23 9.40 -25.34
N ALA A 87 16.01 9.40 -26.66
CA ALA A 87 16.48 10.42 -27.59
C ALA A 87 15.85 11.82 -27.37
N SER A 88 14.67 11.86 -26.71
CA SER A 88 13.96 13.12 -26.46
C SER A 88 13.19 13.04 -25.14
N SER A 89 12.54 14.12 -24.74
CA SER A 89 11.64 14.16 -23.58
C SER A 89 10.36 13.32 -23.75
N SER A 90 10.03 12.91 -24.99
CA SER A 90 8.90 12.01 -25.24
C SER A 90 9.32 10.54 -25.04
N PRO A 91 8.76 9.81 -24.07
CA PRO A 91 9.14 8.41 -23.86
C PRO A 91 8.73 7.49 -25.01
N ALA A 92 7.84 7.93 -25.89
CA ALA A 92 7.43 7.18 -27.08
C ALA A 92 8.46 7.25 -28.23
N ALA A 93 9.36 8.23 -28.23
CA ALA A 93 10.35 8.40 -29.28
C ALA A 93 11.39 7.27 -29.32
N THR A 94 11.69 6.68 -28.18
CA THR A 94 12.63 5.54 -28.05
C THR A 94 11.94 4.37 -27.40
N LYS A 95 12.00 3.20 -28.00
CA LYS A 95 11.34 2.00 -27.49
C LYS A 95 12.32 0.82 -27.46
N LEU A 96 12.57 0.29 -26.28
CA LEU A 96 13.29 -0.96 -26.05
C LEU A 96 12.28 -2.10 -25.85
N THR A 97 12.32 -3.10 -26.72
CA THR A 97 11.42 -4.26 -26.72
C THR A 97 12.21 -5.50 -26.31
N MET A 98 11.99 -5.96 -25.07
CA MET A 98 12.68 -7.10 -24.48
C MET A 98 12.07 -8.42 -24.96
N ASN A 99 12.85 -9.30 -25.54
CA ASN A 99 12.34 -10.56 -26.10
C ASN A 99 12.22 -11.69 -25.06
N ASN A 100 13.18 -11.82 -24.13
CA ASN A 100 13.25 -13.01 -23.28
C ASN A 100 13.94 -12.79 -21.94
N ALA A 101 14.22 -11.56 -21.56
CA ALA A 101 14.90 -11.26 -20.32
C ALA A 101 14.54 -9.85 -19.79
N PRO A 102 14.66 -9.60 -18.48
CA PRO A 102 14.36 -8.31 -17.87
C PRO A 102 15.52 -7.32 -18.03
N MET A 103 15.21 -6.05 -17.74
CA MET A 103 16.20 -5.07 -17.32
C MET A 103 16.32 -5.12 -15.79
N THR A 104 17.54 -5.22 -15.24
CA THR A 104 17.72 -5.50 -13.81
C THR A 104 19.02 -4.88 -13.26
N THR A 105 19.07 -4.70 -11.94
CA THR A 105 20.28 -4.31 -11.21
C THR A 105 21.10 -5.51 -10.71
N ASP A 106 20.64 -6.75 -10.89
CA ASP A 106 21.30 -7.94 -10.37
C ASP A 106 21.66 -8.93 -11.49
N THR A 107 22.86 -9.51 -11.43
CA THR A 107 23.35 -10.44 -12.46
C THR A 107 22.63 -11.78 -12.41
N THR A 108 22.35 -12.28 -11.22
CA THR A 108 21.60 -13.53 -11.00
C THR A 108 20.48 -13.36 -9.99
N ALA A 109 19.57 -14.31 -9.89
CA ALA A 109 18.51 -14.32 -8.89
C ALA A 109 19.02 -14.46 -7.45
N THR A 110 20.24 -14.91 -7.27
CA THR A 110 20.88 -15.10 -5.96
C THR A 110 21.92 -14.02 -5.64
N SER A 111 22.43 -13.31 -6.64
CA SER A 111 23.38 -12.20 -6.44
C SER A 111 22.64 -10.97 -5.90
N GLN A 112 23.20 -10.38 -4.86
CA GLN A 112 22.68 -9.17 -4.22
C GLN A 112 23.78 -8.09 -4.29
N GLU A 113 23.99 -7.56 -5.51
CA GLU A 113 25.00 -6.55 -5.75
C GLU A 113 24.56 -5.19 -5.22
N SER A 114 25.50 -4.43 -4.67
CA SER A 114 25.26 -3.03 -4.30
C SER A 114 25.25 -2.19 -5.57
N THR A 115 24.21 -1.37 -5.74
CA THR A 115 24.04 -0.51 -6.92
C THR A 115 23.46 0.84 -6.48
N THR A 116 24.04 1.93 -6.97
CA THR A 116 23.64 3.28 -6.57
C THR A 116 23.60 4.24 -7.73
N ASP A 117 22.84 5.33 -7.56
CA ASP A 117 22.83 6.49 -8.46
C ASP A 117 22.45 6.12 -9.91
N ILE A 118 21.28 5.50 -10.08
CA ILE A 118 20.72 5.18 -11.39
C ILE A 118 19.56 6.11 -11.70
N THR A 119 19.56 6.65 -12.93
CA THR A 119 18.42 7.35 -13.51
C THR A 119 18.00 6.68 -14.81
N LEU A 120 16.74 6.29 -14.90
CA LEU A 120 16.08 5.80 -16.11
C LEU A 120 15.02 6.83 -16.52
N GLN A 121 15.09 7.36 -17.74
CA GLN A 121 14.18 8.41 -18.14
C GLN A 121 13.90 8.50 -19.65
N ASN A 122 12.70 8.96 -19.98
CA ASN A 122 12.32 9.40 -21.32
C ASN A 122 12.35 8.30 -22.37
N PHE A 123 12.08 7.04 -22.03
CA PHE A 123 11.95 5.96 -23.03
C PHE A 123 10.87 4.95 -22.64
N THR A 124 10.47 4.16 -23.62
CA THR A 124 9.59 3.02 -23.42
C THR A 124 10.44 1.77 -23.22
N LEU A 125 10.18 1.05 -22.13
CA LEU A 125 10.64 -0.31 -21.91
C LEU A 125 9.44 -1.24 -21.94
N GLN A 126 9.45 -2.25 -22.80
CA GLN A 126 8.34 -3.19 -22.89
C GLN A 126 8.79 -4.62 -23.13
N TYR A 127 7.96 -5.60 -22.79
CA TYR A 127 8.11 -6.95 -23.32
C TYR A 127 7.61 -7.01 -24.76
N ASN A 128 8.18 -7.92 -25.55
CA ASN A 128 7.71 -8.16 -26.90
C ASN A 128 6.28 -8.75 -26.85
N PRO A 129 5.29 -8.12 -27.46
CA PRO A 129 3.92 -8.65 -27.49
C PRO A 129 3.81 -10.01 -28.18
N ASN A 130 4.75 -10.34 -29.07
CA ASN A 130 4.81 -11.62 -29.77
C ASN A 130 5.36 -12.77 -28.92
N MET A 131 5.71 -12.53 -27.62
CA MET A 131 6.02 -13.59 -26.68
C MET A 131 4.76 -14.39 -26.26
N SER A 132 3.89 -14.70 -27.21
CA SER A 132 2.59 -15.34 -27.00
C SER A 132 2.67 -16.68 -26.26
N LYS A 133 3.76 -17.42 -26.41
CA LYS A 133 4.01 -18.65 -25.63
C LYS A 133 4.10 -18.41 -24.10
N TYR A 134 4.36 -17.18 -23.69
CA TYR A 134 4.41 -16.76 -22.28
C TYR A 134 3.21 -15.92 -21.85
N ASN A 135 2.29 -15.64 -22.78
CA ASN A 135 1.05 -14.98 -22.42
C ASN A 135 0.17 -15.99 -21.68
N TYR A 136 0.01 -15.76 -20.39
CA TYR A 136 -0.72 -16.69 -19.53
C TYR A 136 -2.23 -16.77 -19.86
N LEU A 137 -2.80 -15.79 -20.56
CA LEU A 137 -4.20 -15.87 -21.04
C LEU A 137 -4.37 -16.99 -22.08
N THR A 138 -3.36 -17.20 -22.90
CA THR A 138 -3.33 -18.27 -23.92
C THR A 138 -2.61 -19.53 -23.44
N ASN A 139 -1.67 -19.37 -22.51
CA ASN A 139 -0.90 -20.48 -21.94
C ASN A 139 -0.64 -20.30 -20.44
N PRO A 140 -1.65 -20.54 -19.59
CA PRO A 140 -1.57 -20.27 -18.16
C PRO A 140 -0.60 -21.17 -17.36
N THR A 141 -0.01 -22.19 -17.97
CA THR A 141 1.00 -23.06 -17.33
C THR A 141 2.43 -22.71 -17.70
N ASN A 142 2.64 -21.97 -18.76
CA ASN A 142 3.96 -21.61 -19.25
C ASN A 142 4.08 -20.08 -19.36
N PHE A 143 4.07 -19.40 -18.23
CA PHE A 143 4.26 -17.97 -18.17
C PHE A 143 5.71 -17.62 -17.89
N TYR A 144 6.10 -16.44 -18.35
CA TYR A 144 7.43 -15.90 -18.09
C TYR A 144 7.54 -15.46 -16.62
N LYS A 145 8.54 -15.99 -15.89
CA LYS A 145 8.64 -15.82 -14.42
C LYS A 145 9.39 -14.57 -13.96
N ASP A 146 9.75 -13.67 -14.88
CA ASP A 146 10.44 -12.43 -14.55
C ASP A 146 9.54 -11.21 -14.58
N ASN A 147 9.95 -10.16 -13.89
CA ASN A 147 9.37 -8.83 -13.98
C ASN A 147 10.04 -8.06 -15.13
N LEU A 148 9.38 -7.06 -15.69
CA LEU A 148 9.98 -6.29 -16.80
C LEU A 148 11.20 -5.47 -16.34
N LEU A 149 11.08 -4.82 -15.17
CA LEU A 149 12.16 -4.06 -14.54
C LEU A 149 12.36 -4.53 -13.10
N ASN A 150 13.58 -4.96 -12.76
CA ASN A 150 13.95 -5.36 -11.41
C ASN A 150 14.98 -4.38 -10.82
N ILE A 151 14.59 -3.72 -9.74
CA ILE A 151 15.47 -2.91 -8.88
C ILE A 151 15.72 -3.69 -7.60
N GLY A 152 16.73 -4.56 -7.61
CA GLY A 152 17.00 -5.49 -6.54
C GLY A 152 16.07 -6.71 -6.53
N GLN A 153 16.48 -7.71 -5.79
CA GLN A 153 15.75 -8.96 -5.64
C GLN A 153 15.83 -9.46 -4.20
N ILE A 154 14.84 -10.23 -3.79
CA ILE A 154 14.92 -11.12 -2.63
C ILE A 154 15.31 -12.50 -3.13
N THR A 155 16.21 -13.18 -2.42
CA THR A 155 16.59 -14.53 -2.79
C THR A 155 15.44 -15.51 -2.54
N PRO A 156 15.41 -16.69 -3.19
CA PRO A 156 14.41 -17.71 -2.92
C PRO A 156 14.34 -18.12 -1.44
N SER A 157 15.47 -18.21 -0.76
CA SER A 157 15.52 -18.49 0.68
C SER A 157 14.87 -17.40 1.52
N GLU A 158 15.10 -16.13 1.20
CA GLU A 158 14.45 -14.98 1.86
C GLU A 158 12.94 -14.94 1.60
N SER A 159 12.52 -15.29 0.39
CA SER A 159 11.10 -15.35 0.03
C SER A 159 10.36 -16.44 0.82
N ASN A 160 10.98 -17.60 1.03
CA ASN A 160 10.37 -18.73 1.72
C ASN A 160 10.25 -18.53 3.23
N THR A 161 11.13 -17.72 3.84
CA THR A 161 11.10 -17.44 5.29
C THR A 161 10.11 -16.34 5.69
N GLY A 162 9.52 -15.61 4.73
CA GLY A 162 8.67 -14.46 4.99
C GLY A 162 9.47 -13.26 5.55
N TYR A 163 8.83 -12.45 6.41
CA TYR A 163 9.52 -11.30 6.99
C TYR A 163 10.64 -11.72 7.95
N ASN A 164 11.86 -11.27 7.66
CA ASN A 164 13.01 -11.38 8.54
C ASN A 164 13.71 -10.01 8.67
N PRO A 165 13.87 -9.46 9.89
CA PRO A 165 14.50 -8.16 10.08
C PRO A 165 15.97 -8.11 9.63
N THR A 166 16.68 -9.22 9.55
CA THR A 166 18.07 -9.29 9.08
C THR A 166 18.21 -9.01 7.58
N HIS A 167 17.13 -9.18 6.79
CA HIS A 167 17.13 -8.93 5.35
C HIS A 167 16.94 -7.46 4.94
N LYS A 168 16.84 -6.55 5.91
CA LYS A 168 16.54 -5.12 5.65
C LYS A 168 17.69 -4.31 5.08
N LYS A 169 18.89 -4.85 4.93
CA LYS A 169 20.02 -4.08 4.39
C LYS A 169 19.69 -3.60 2.98
N ALA A 170 19.67 -2.29 2.78
CA ALA A 170 19.51 -1.71 1.46
C ALA A 170 20.77 -1.98 0.61
N LEU A 171 20.55 -2.51 -0.57
CA LEU A 171 21.60 -2.80 -1.56
C LEU A 171 21.48 -1.91 -2.80
N LYS A 172 20.32 -1.33 -3.01
CA LYS A 172 20.00 -0.44 -4.13
C LYS A 172 19.66 0.93 -3.57
N THR A 173 20.39 1.96 -3.99
CA THR A 173 20.18 3.30 -3.43
C THR A 173 20.15 4.38 -4.51
N ASN A 174 19.42 5.48 -4.23
CA ASN A 174 19.37 6.67 -5.09
C ASN A 174 18.95 6.37 -6.53
N ILE A 175 17.81 5.70 -6.71
CA ILE A 175 17.34 5.29 -8.03
C ILE A 175 16.15 6.16 -8.45
N LYS A 176 16.19 6.69 -9.67
CA LYS A 176 15.14 7.50 -10.26
C LYS A 176 14.62 6.84 -11.54
N ILE A 177 13.31 6.69 -11.63
CA ILE A 177 12.58 6.23 -12.81
C ILE A 177 11.57 7.32 -13.11
N THR A 178 11.76 8.05 -14.20
CA THR A 178 10.92 9.21 -14.46
C THR A 178 10.56 9.35 -15.93
N ASN A 179 9.31 9.77 -16.18
CA ASN A 179 8.79 10.00 -17.52
C ASN A 179 9.07 8.82 -18.48
N MET A 180 8.66 7.62 -18.04
CA MET A 180 8.81 6.39 -18.80
C MET A 180 7.48 5.77 -19.17
N ILE A 181 7.48 4.89 -20.16
CA ILE A 181 6.41 3.93 -20.42
C ILE A 181 6.98 2.53 -20.13
N LEU A 182 6.50 1.88 -19.08
CA LEU A 182 6.84 0.52 -18.70
C LEU A 182 5.65 -0.38 -19.00
N ASN A 183 5.75 -1.21 -20.05
CA ASN A 183 4.64 -2.00 -20.54
C ASN A 183 5.00 -3.49 -20.61
N ALA A 184 4.47 -4.29 -19.68
CA ALA A 184 4.75 -5.72 -19.70
C ALA A 184 3.96 -6.51 -20.75
N ASN A 185 3.07 -5.87 -21.53
CA ASN A 185 2.29 -6.50 -22.60
C ASN A 185 1.60 -7.80 -22.19
N GLN A 186 1.16 -7.88 -20.91
CA GLN A 186 0.53 -9.06 -20.28
C GLN A 186 1.46 -10.29 -20.21
N VAL A 187 2.75 -10.08 -20.32
CA VAL A 187 3.81 -11.10 -20.20
C VAL A 187 4.50 -10.97 -18.84
N GLY A 188 4.99 -12.06 -18.31
CA GLY A 188 5.77 -12.04 -17.07
C GLY A 188 4.95 -11.86 -15.80
N LEU A 189 5.59 -11.40 -14.75
CA LEU A 189 4.99 -11.19 -13.42
C LEU A 189 4.57 -9.74 -13.21
N ALA A 190 5.36 -8.97 -12.48
CA ALA A 190 5.11 -7.55 -12.27
C ALA A 190 5.76 -6.68 -13.35
N VAL A 191 5.31 -5.43 -13.47
CA VAL A 191 5.98 -4.47 -14.36
C VAL A 191 7.27 -3.98 -13.70
N VAL A 192 7.20 -3.56 -12.43
CA VAL A 192 8.35 -3.10 -11.64
C VAL A 192 8.41 -3.86 -10.33
N ASN A 193 9.59 -4.38 -10.02
CA ASN A 193 9.89 -4.93 -8.70
C ASN A 193 11.02 -4.13 -8.06
N ILE A 194 10.84 -3.73 -6.79
CA ILE A 194 11.81 -3.00 -5.98
C ILE A 194 12.06 -3.80 -4.71
N ALA A 195 13.29 -4.23 -4.51
CA ALA A 195 13.64 -5.00 -3.31
C ALA A 195 14.97 -4.55 -2.73
N LYS A 196 15.07 -4.55 -1.38
CA LYS A 196 16.27 -4.15 -0.64
C LYS A 196 16.83 -2.80 -1.10
N ALA A 197 15.93 -1.82 -1.19
CA ALA A 197 16.23 -0.52 -1.78
C ALA A 197 15.92 0.64 -0.83
N ASP A 198 16.71 1.69 -0.94
CA ASP A 198 16.52 2.94 -0.23
C ASP A 198 16.57 4.13 -1.20
N ASN A 199 15.76 5.15 -0.94
CA ASN A 199 15.69 6.37 -1.74
C ASN A 199 15.43 6.09 -3.24
N VAL A 200 14.31 5.42 -3.54
CA VAL A 200 13.86 5.18 -4.91
C VAL A 200 12.69 6.09 -5.23
N THR A 201 12.74 6.74 -6.39
CA THR A 201 11.65 7.58 -6.90
C THR A 201 11.15 7.02 -8.23
N ILE A 202 9.83 6.78 -8.33
CA ILE A 202 9.12 6.53 -9.59
C ILE A 202 8.13 7.68 -9.79
N ASN A 203 8.33 8.48 -10.85
CA ASN A 203 7.52 9.66 -11.07
C ASN A 203 7.13 9.84 -12.53
N GLN A 204 5.90 10.33 -12.78
CA GLN A 204 5.39 10.63 -14.12
C GLN A 204 5.53 9.47 -15.13
N THR A 205 5.44 8.23 -14.64
CA THR A 205 5.66 7.01 -15.41
C THR A 205 4.35 6.27 -15.65
N GLN A 206 4.18 5.73 -16.86
CA GLN A 206 3.08 4.84 -17.17
C GLN A 206 3.53 3.40 -16.91
N ILE A 207 2.78 2.66 -16.10
CA ILE A 207 3.04 1.29 -15.68
C ILE A 207 1.86 0.45 -16.12
N LEU A 208 2.06 -0.32 -17.17
CA LEU A 208 0.97 -0.85 -17.98
C LEU A 208 1.02 -2.37 -18.13
N ASN A 209 -0.16 -2.97 -18.21
CA ASN A 209 -0.37 -4.33 -18.69
C ASN A 209 0.55 -5.36 -18.02
N SER A 210 0.56 -5.43 -16.68
CA SER A 210 1.34 -6.47 -16.01
C SER A 210 0.87 -7.86 -16.44
N GLY A 211 1.74 -8.84 -16.34
CA GLY A 211 1.40 -10.24 -16.55
C GLY A 211 0.50 -10.76 -15.42
N LEU A 212 1.00 -11.65 -14.60
CA LEU A 212 0.23 -12.31 -13.54
C LEU A 212 0.20 -11.55 -12.22
N GLN A 213 1.13 -10.61 -12.03
CA GLN A 213 1.36 -9.98 -10.75
C GLN A 213 1.07 -8.46 -10.81
N ASN A 214 1.77 -7.70 -10.04
CA ASN A 214 1.48 -6.32 -9.69
C ASN A 214 2.01 -5.31 -10.71
N GLY A 215 1.51 -4.10 -10.63
CA GLY A 215 2.13 -2.97 -11.33
C GLY A 215 3.50 -2.66 -10.72
N ILE A 216 3.52 -2.32 -9.45
CA ILE A 216 4.75 -2.08 -8.67
C ILE A 216 4.73 -2.97 -7.43
N SER A 217 5.80 -3.71 -7.22
CA SER A 217 6.03 -4.51 -6.01
C SER A 217 7.19 -3.96 -5.20
N MET A 218 7.04 -3.86 -3.89
CA MET A 218 8.07 -3.38 -2.97
C MET A 218 8.28 -4.37 -1.83
N THR A 219 9.54 -4.66 -1.49
CA THR A 219 9.91 -5.57 -0.39
C THR A 219 11.22 -5.11 0.26
N TYR A 220 11.23 -4.93 1.59
CA TYR A 220 12.38 -4.43 2.35
C TYR A 220 12.91 -3.09 1.82
N THR A 221 12.03 -2.12 1.65
CA THR A 221 12.40 -0.82 1.09
C THR A 221 12.24 0.30 2.12
N SER A 222 12.99 1.40 1.93
CA SER A 222 12.82 2.62 2.71
C SER A 222 12.90 3.87 1.82
N ASN A 223 12.29 4.96 2.28
CA ASN A 223 12.32 6.26 1.60
C ASN A 223 11.86 6.21 0.12
N ILE A 224 10.80 5.44 -0.17
CA ILE A 224 10.30 5.26 -1.54
C ILE A 224 9.27 6.34 -1.87
N LYS A 225 9.39 6.94 -3.06
CA LYS A 225 8.43 7.90 -3.60
C LYS A 225 7.85 7.38 -4.91
N ILE A 226 6.55 7.06 -4.90
CA ILE A 226 5.79 6.68 -6.10
C ILE A 226 4.78 7.78 -6.35
N THR A 227 5.06 8.66 -7.32
CA THR A 227 4.29 9.90 -7.46
C THR A 227 3.88 10.17 -8.90
N ASN A 228 2.62 10.63 -9.07
CA ASN A 228 2.08 11.08 -10.35
C ASN A 228 2.17 10.06 -11.49
N ASN A 229 2.09 8.77 -11.18
CA ASN A 229 2.16 7.70 -12.16
C ASN A 229 0.74 7.27 -12.61
N THR A 230 0.68 6.68 -13.80
CA THR A 230 -0.50 5.95 -14.27
C THR A 230 -0.21 4.46 -14.22
N VAL A 231 -0.93 3.73 -13.39
CA VAL A 231 -0.83 2.27 -13.22
C VAL A 231 -2.11 1.66 -13.77
N LYS A 232 -2.04 0.93 -14.88
CA LYS A 232 -3.24 0.51 -15.60
C LYS A 232 -3.17 -0.91 -16.11
N ASN A 233 -4.33 -1.61 -16.10
CA ASN A 233 -4.53 -2.98 -16.60
C ASN A 233 -3.57 -3.97 -15.93
N ILE A 234 -3.68 -4.09 -14.63
CA ILE A 234 -2.76 -4.84 -13.77
C ILE A 234 -3.37 -6.18 -13.37
N GLY A 235 -2.57 -7.24 -13.45
CA GLY A 235 -2.98 -8.60 -13.13
C GLY A 235 -3.47 -8.79 -11.71
N ARG A 236 -2.76 -8.23 -10.74
CA ARG A 236 -3.12 -8.24 -9.30
C ARG A 236 -3.22 -6.83 -8.73
N ALA A 237 -2.46 -6.51 -7.69
CA ALA A 237 -2.46 -5.19 -7.08
C ALA A 237 -1.79 -4.14 -7.98
N GLY A 238 -2.31 -2.92 -7.99
CA GLY A 238 -1.68 -1.82 -8.70
C GLY A 238 -0.30 -1.51 -8.12
N ILE A 239 -0.25 -1.19 -6.83
CA ILE A 239 0.98 -0.93 -6.07
C ILE A 239 0.92 -1.77 -4.79
N VAL A 240 1.94 -2.58 -4.53
CA VAL A 240 1.98 -3.43 -3.33
C VAL A 240 3.26 -3.27 -2.53
N GLN A 241 3.10 -3.15 -1.23
CA GLN A 241 4.16 -3.26 -0.22
C GLN A 241 4.04 -4.65 0.44
N TYR A 242 4.94 -5.57 0.12
CA TYR A 242 4.85 -6.91 0.69
C TYR A 242 5.23 -6.93 2.17
N TYR A 243 6.47 -6.65 2.54
CA TYR A 243 6.90 -6.59 3.95
C TYR A 243 8.17 -5.77 4.14
N GLY A 244 8.34 -5.24 5.33
CA GLY A 244 9.54 -4.51 5.73
C GLY A 244 9.73 -3.15 5.08
N ASN A 245 8.68 -2.55 4.51
CA ASN A 245 8.76 -1.26 3.85
C ASN A 245 8.51 -0.12 4.84
N THR A 246 9.32 0.93 4.76
CA THR A 246 9.24 2.06 5.68
C THR A 246 9.34 3.40 4.97
N LYS A 247 8.73 4.44 5.55
CA LYS A 247 8.85 5.83 5.06
C LYS A 247 8.52 5.99 3.57
N SER A 248 7.44 5.38 3.11
CA SER A 248 7.01 5.46 1.72
C SER A 248 6.00 6.58 1.50
N LEU A 249 6.08 7.24 0.35
CA LEU A 249 5.09 8.19 -0.16
C LEU A 249 4.51 7.67 -1.47
N ILE A 250 3.20 7.37 -1.48
CA ILE A 250 2.44 6.97 -2.66
C ILE A 250 1.42 8.07 -2.92
N SER A 251 1.67 8.95 -3.89
CA SER A 251 0.91 10.19 -4.03
C SER A 251 0.60 10.57 -5.48
N GLY A 252 -0.63 11.06 -5.72
CA GLY A 252 -1.02 11.60 -7.02
C GLY A 252 -1.10 10.55 -8.14
N ASN A 253 -1.07 9.25 -7.82
CA ASN A 253 -1.11 8.21 -8.82
C ASN A 253 -2.55 7.95 -9.30
N LYS A 254 -2.68 7.53 -10.56
CA LYS A 254 -3.93 6.98 -11.12
C LYS A 254 -3.79 5.46 -11.22
N VAL A 255 -4.54 4.72 -10.41
CA VAL A 255 -4.61 3.25 -10.48
C VAL A 255 -5.91 2.87 -11.16
N ILE A 256 -5.82 2.25 -12.33
CA ILE A 256 -6.95 1.95 -13.20
C ILE A 256 -6.93 0.47 -13.55
N ASP A 257 -8.05 -0.23 -13.33
CA ASP A 257 -8.25 -1.61 -13.76
C ASP A 257 -7.18 -2.58 -13.24
N TRP A 258 -7.16 -2.80 -11.96
CA TRP A 258 -6.33 -3.81 -11.29
C TRP A 258 -7.09 -5.14 -11.14
N MET A 259 -6.43 -6.18 -10.69
CA MET A 259 -6.96 -7.55 -10.54
C MET A 259 -7.52 -8.18 -11.82
N GLN A 260 -6.95 -7.81 -12.95
CA GLN A 260 -7.45 -8.26 -14.26
C GLN A 260 -7.17 -9.74 -14.54
N ARG A 261 -6.21 -10.37 -13.80
CA ARG A 261 -5.75 -11.73 -14.08
C ARG A 261 -5.65 -12.60 -12.83
N TYR A 262 -6.14 -12.12 -11.73
CA TYR A 262 -5.92 -12.72 -10.42
C TYR A 262 -6.44 -14.15 -10.29
N GLY A 263 -7.66 -14.42 -10.73
CA GLY A 263 -8.30 -15.71 -10.58
C GLY A 263 -7.59 -16.86 -11.33
N SER A 264 -6.77 -16.55 -12.33
CA SER A 264 -6.12 -17.56 -13.16
C SER A 264 -4.86 -18.16 -12.54
N TYR A 265 -4.05 -17.35 -11.85
CA TYR A 265 -2.76 -17.81 -11.31
C TYR A 265 -2.90 -18.70 -10.09
N HIS A 266 -3.85 -18.38 -9.24
CA HIS A 266 -4.00 -19.06 -7.95
C HIS A 266 -4.99 -20.22 -7.97
N TYR A 267 -5.68 -20.44 -9.06
CA TYR A 267 -6.71 -21.49 -9.15
C TYR A 267 -6.17 -22.88 -8.80
N ASP A 268 -5.01 -23.26 -9.35
CA ASP A 268 -4.39 -24.56 -9.08
C ASP A 268 -3.93 -24.67 -7.62
N ALA A 269 -3.32 -23.62 -7.09
CA ALA A 269 -2.87 -23.59 -5.70
C ALA A 269 -4.04 -23.69 -4.73
N ILE A 270 -5.17 -23.03 -5.04
CA ILE A 270 -6.37 -23.04 -4.23
C ILE A 270 -7.06 -24.39 -4.30
N LYS A 271 -7.23 -24.94 -5.49
CA LYS A 271 -7.81 -26.27 -5.68
C LYS A 271 -7.03 -27.35 -4.93
N LYS A 272 -5.69 -27.23 -4.90
CA LYS A 272 -4.82 -28.14 -4.14
C LYS A 272 -4.90 -27.94 -2.63
N SER A 273 -5.16 -26.71 -2.16
CA SER A 273 -5.21 -26.38 -0.72
C SER A 273 -6.58 -26.56 -0.09
N GLY A 274 -7.63 -26.88 -0.86
CA GLY A 274 -9.01 -26.97 -0.39
C GLY A 274 -9.62 -25.63 0.02
N GLN A 275 -8.93 -24.50 -0.23
CA GLN A 275 -9.45 -23.17 0.09
C GLN A 275 -10.49 -22.73 -0.94
N THR A 276 -11.47 -21.97 -0.49
CA THR A 276 -12.44 -21.35 -1.39
C THR A 276 -11.82 -20.11 -2.04
N LEU A 277 -12.14 -19.87 -3.30
CA LEU A 277 -11.70 -18.67 -4.04
C LEU A 277 -12.15 -17.34 -3.39
N ASP A 278 -13.09 -17.41 -2.47
CA ASP A 278 -13.59 -16.29 -1.68
C ASP A 278 -12.55 -15.58 -0.80
N SER A 279 -11.42 -16.23 -0.51
CA SER A 279 -10.38 -15.68 0.35
C SER A 279 -9.35 -14.79 -0.38
N MET A 280 -9.44 -14.68 -1.70
CA MET A 280 -8.42 -14.01 -2.53
C MET A 280 -8.81 -12.59 -2.90
N GLN A 281 -8.15 -11.64 -2.27
CA GLN A 281 -8.41 -10.22 -2.44
C GLN A 281 -7.10 -9.47 -2.49
N ASP A 282 -6.90 -8.69 -3.56
CA ASP A 282 -5.83 -7.72 -3.64
C ASP A 282 -6.42 -6.31 -3.83
N ALA A 283 -5.72 -5.32 -3.31
CA ALA A 283 -6.16 -3.93 -3.38
C ALA A 283 -5.46 -3.19 -4.52
N ALA A 284 -6.06 -2.09 -4.96
CA ALA A 284 -5.41 -1.17 -5.90
C ALA A 284 -4.08 -0.66 -5.32
N ILE A 285 -4.08 -0.27 -4.05
CA ILE A 285 -2.87 0.02 -3.28
C ILE A 285 -2.90 -0.85 -2.01
N ASP A 286 -1.90 -1.71 -1.88
CA ASP A 286 -1.88 -2.79 -0.91
C ASP A 286 -0.63 -2.76 -0.03
N SER A 287 -0.82 -2.69 1.26
CA SER A 287 0.24 -2.92 2.25
C SER A 287 0.04 -4.31 2.85
N TYR A 288 0.60 -5.31 2.16
CA TYR A 288 0.36 -6.72 2.39
C TYR A 288 1.54 -7.38 3.09
N GLY A 289 1.67 -7.21 4.36
CA GLY A 289 2.70 -7.94 5.11
C GLY A 289 3.16 -7.22 6.36
N PRO A 290 3.86 -7.96 7.23
CA PRO A 290 4.37 -7.41 8.47
C PRO A 290 5.45 -6.36 8.25
N ALA A 291 5.60 -5.49 9.23
CA ALA A 291 6.61 -4.44 9.29
C ALA A 291 6.58 -3.39 8.16
N ASN A 292 5.46 -3.25 7.44
CA ASN A 292 5.21 -2.05 6.65
C ASN A 292 4.85 -0.90 7.60
N GLN A 293 5.61 0.18 7.58
CA GLN A 293 5.47 1.27 8.54
C GLN A 293 5.62 2.64 7.91
N THR A 294 4.93 3.63 8.49
CA THR A 294 5.13 5.05 8.17
C THR A 294 4.96 5.33 6.68
N THR A 295 3.87 4.85 6.10
CA THR A 295 3.54 5.10 4.69
C THR A 295 2.41 6.12 4.58
N THR A 296 2.61 7.11 3.71
CA THR A 296 1.58 8.08 3.32
C THR A 296 1.06 7.75 1.93
N ILE A 297 -0.26 7.52 1.83
CA ILE A 297 -0.99 7.22 0.61
C ILE A 297 -1.99 8.35 0.38
N THR A 298 -1.66 9.29 -0.52
CA THR A 298 -2.42 10.54 -0.59
C THR A 298 -2.69 11.00 -2.02
N LYS A 299 -3.85 11.67 -2.23
CA LYS A 299 -4.22 12.28 -3.51
C LYS A 299 -4.23 11.30 -4.70
N ASN A 300 -4.33 10.00 -4.46
CA ASN A 300 -4.40 9.01 -5.53
C ASN A 300 -5.84 8.93 -6.07
N GLN A 301 -5.96 8.60 -7.35
CA GLN A 301 -7.21 8.30 -8.02
C GLN A 301 -7.26 6.80 -8.32
N ILE A 302 -8.26 6.13 -7.79
CA ILE A 302 -8.47 4.69 -7.97
C ILE A 302 -9.78 4.51 -8.72
N ASN A 303 -9.68 3.99 -9.94
CA ASN A 303 -10.82 3.85 -10.82
C ASN A 303 -10.88 2.42 -11.38
N LEU A 304 -12.06 1.83 -11.35
CA LEU A 304 -12.38 0.66 -12.12
C LEU A 304 -13.28 1.10 -13.28
N SER A 305 -12.87 0.85 -14.54
CA SER A 305 -13.69 1.24 -15.66
C SER A 305 -14.89 0.29 -15.81
N ALA A 306 -16.04 0.83 -16.22
CA ALA A 306 -17.25 0.03 -16.43
C ALA A 306 -17.06 -1.08 -17.49
N ALA A 307 -16.14 -0.87 -18.44
CA ALA A 307 -15.76 -1.87 -19.43
C ALA A 307 -15.05 -3.08 -18.81
N THR A 308 -14.19 -2.83 -17.82
CA THR A 308 -13.44 -3.88 -17.11
C THR A 308 -14.23 -4.51 -15.97
N GLY A 309 -15.18 -3.81 -15.39
CA GLY A 309 -16.16 -4.42 -14.48
C GLY A 309 -16.97 -5.54 -15.17
N LYS A 310 -16.97 -5.55 -16.51
CA LYS A 310 -17.51 -6.61 -17.38
C LYS A 310 -16.43 -7.58 -17.88
N VAL A 311 -15.17 -7.22 -17.85
CA VAL A 311 -14.05 -8.16 -18.07
C VAL A 311 -13.92 -8.96 -16.79
N ASN A 312 -14.88 -9.75 -16.69
CA ASN A 312 -14.97 -10.87 -15.84
C ASN A 312 -13.57 -11.52 -15.73
N PRO A 313 -13.09 -11.78 -14.52
CA PRO A 313 -12.00 -12.71 -14.29
C PRO A 313 -12.26 -14.07 -14.89
N ASN A 314 -13.42 -14.31 -15.26
CA ASN A 314 -14.02 -15.35 -16.04
C ASN A 314 -13.60 -15.23 -17.50
N ASN A 315 -12.32 -15.11 -17.76
CA ASN A 315 -11.86 -15.30 -19.11
C ASN A 315 -12.40 -16.68 -19.59
N PRO A 316 -13.24 -16.73 -20.64
CA PRO A 316 -13.80 -17.99 -21.13
C PRO A 316 -12.73 -19.05 -21.42
N LEU A 317 -11.51 -18.62 -21.75
CA LEU A 317 -10.36 -19.49 -21.96
C LEU A 317 -9.90 -20.16 -20.65
N ILE A 318 -9.99 -19.46 -19.53
CA ILE A 318 -9.68 -20.01 -18.22
C ILE A 318 -10.75 -21.00 -17.79
N ALA A 319 -12.03 -20.64 -17.95
CA ALA A 319 -13.14 -21.55 -17.68
C ALA A 319 -13.03 -22.84 -18.50
N LYS A 320 -12.76 -22.73 -19.78
CA LYS A 320 -12.58 -23.88 -20.68
C LYS A 320 -11.40 -24.76 -20.25
N LYS A 321 -10.26 -24.16 -19.91
CA LYS A 321 -9.07 -24.91 -19.48
C LYS A 321 -9.27 -25.65 -18.17
N TRP A 322 -9.97 -25.03 -17.23
CA TRP A 322 -10.19 -25.60 -15.89
C TRP A 322 -11.49 -26.43 -15.80
N HIS A 323 -12.16 -26.67 -16.90
CA HIS A 323 -13.43 -27.41 -16.98
C HIS A 323 -14.49 -26.90 -15.99
N LEU A 324 -14.55 -25.58 -15.80
CA LEU A 324 -15.54 -24.96 -14.93
C LEU A 324 -16.89 -24.88 -15.64
N LYS A 325 -17.95 -25.45 -15.04
CA LYS A 325 -19.32 -25.38 -15.56
C LYS A 325 -19.88 -23.95 -15.52
N THR A 326 -19.48 -23.20 -14.51
CA THR A 326 -19.80 -21.78 -14.36
C THR A 326 -18.52 -21.09 -13.97
N VAL A 327 -18.30 -19.95 -14.58
CA VAL A 327 -17.17 -19.14 -14.19
C VAL A 327 -17.54 -18.43 -12.89
N PRO A 328 -16.84 -18.72 -11.79
CA PRO A 328 -17.17 -18.11 -10.51
C PRO A 328 -16.96 -16.59 -10.57
N ASN A 329 -17.89 -15.83 -10.01
CA ASN A 329 -17.85 -14.37 -9.94
C ASN A 329 -16.91 -13.93 -8.79
N TYR A 330 -15.62 -14.29 -8.87
CA TYR A 330 -14.68 -14.26 -7.74
C TYR A 330 -13.77 -13.04 -7.65
N THR A 331 -13.84 -12.11 -8.60
CA THR A 331 -13.05 -10.91 -8.47
C THR A 331 -13.69 -9.97 -7.49
N ARG A 332 -13.03 -9.78 -6.37
CA ARG A 332 -13.45 -8.86 -5.32
C ARG A 332 -12.50 -7.68 -5.29
N TYR A 333 -12.92 -6.58 -5.86
CA TYR A 333 -12.11 -5.37 -5.95
C TYR A 333 -12.04 -4.66 -4.61
N ALA A 334 -10.82 -4.46 -4.09
CA ALA A 334 -10.54 -3.62 -2.95
C ALA A 334 -9.76 -2.38 -3.38
N ALA A 335 -10.03 -1.22 -2.77
CA ALA A 335 -9.24 -0.02 -3.06
C ALA A 335 -7.95 -0.02 -2.24
N PHE A 336 -8.06 -0.17 -0.92
CA PHE A 336 -6.94 -0.15 0.01
C PHE A 336 -6.96 -1.33 0.95
N ARG A 337 -5.77 -1.84 1.28
CA ARG A 337 -5.59 -2.84 2.32
C ARG A 337 -4.37 -2.52 3.18
N ALA A 338 -4.49 -2.75 4.50
CA ALA A 338 -3.43 -2.59 5.48
C ALA A 338 -3.30 -3.87 6.33
N SER A 339 -2.62 -4.91 5.81
CA SER A 339 -2.46 -6.19 6.49
C SER A 339 -1.16 -6.22 7.28
N GLY A 340 -1.24 -6.20 8.62
CA GLY A 340 -0.07 -6.14 9.50
C GLY A 340 0.72 -4.84 9.41
N ALA A 341 0.19 -3.82 8.74
CA ALA A 341 0.83 -2.54 8.53
C ALA A 341 0.63 -1.61 9.74
N GLN A 342 1.56 -0.69 9.95
CA GLN A 342 1.55 0.23 11.08
C GLN A 342 1.84 1.67 10.64
N TYR A 343 1.21 2.64 11.31
CA TYR A 343 1.41 4.08 11.07
C TYR A 343 1.16 4.47 9.61
N MET A 344 0.02 4.03 9.07
CA MET A 344 -0.37 4.29 7.68
C MET A 344 -1.34 5.45 7.62
N LEU A 345 -1.11 6.37 6.68
CA LEU A 345 -2.01 7.50 6.41
C LEU A 345 -2.59 7.39 4.99
N TYR A 346 -3.91 7.23 4.90
CA TYR A 346 -4.68 7.28 3.67
C TYR A 346 -5.46 8.59 3.63
N GLN A 347 -4.99 9.57 2.85
CA GLN A 347 -5.53 10.93 2.91
C GLN A 347 -5.88 11.52 1.55
N GLY A 348 -7.09 12.08 1.44
CA GLY A 348 -7.49 12.87 0.25
C GLY A 348 -7.49 12.07 -1.05
N ASN A 349 -7.63 10.74 -0.99
CA ASN A 349 -7.73 9.91 -2.18
C ASN A 349 -9.16 9.93 -2.74
N THR A 350 -9.27 9.74 -4.05
CA THR A 350 -10.56 9.56 -4.72
C THR A 350 -10.67 8.13 -5.24
N VAL A 351 -11.69 7.43 -4.79
CA VAL A 351 -11.96 6.04 -5.15
C VAL A 351 -13.31 5.96 -5.86
N ASN A 352 -13.32 5.43 -7.07
CA ASN A 352 -14.52 5.16 -7.84
C ASN A 352 -14.49 3.74 -8.37
N ILE A 353 -15.31 2.86 -7.80
CA ILE A 353 -15.38 1.44 -8.17
C ILE A 353 -16.81 1.12 -8.59
N ASP A 354 -17.07 1.17 -9.88
CA ASP A 354 -18.36 0.80 -10.45
C ASP A 354 -18.35 -0.65 -10.95
N SER A 355 -18.34 -1.57 -9.99
CA SER A 355 -18.37 -3.01 -10.26
C SER A 355 -19.43 -3.70 -9.41
N PRO A 356 -20.15 -4.70 -9.94
CA PRO A 356 -21.01 -5.55 -9.13
C PRO A 356 -20.25 -6.41 -8.12
N SER A 357 -18.92 -6.53 -8.28
CA SER A 357 -18.04 -7.32 -7.44
C SER A 357 -17.12 -6.46 -6.55
N THR A 358 -17.53 -5.26 -6.21
CA THR A 358 -16.76 -4.41 -5.28
C THR A 358 -16.80 -5.01 -3.89
N PHE A 359 -15.62 -5.30 -3.33
CA PHE A 359 -15.51 -5.93 -2.03
C PHE A 359 -15.40 -4.91 -0.90
N THR A 360 -14.42 -4.01 -0.98
CA THR A 360 -14.20 -3.04 0.09
C THR A 360 -13.47 -1.79 -0.40
N PHE A 361 -13.78 -0.65 0.21
CA PHE A 361 -12.96 0.55 0.05
C PHE A 361 -11.67 0.46 0.84
N PHE A 362 -11.77 -0.06 2.08
CA PHE A 362 -10.62 -0.19 2.95
C PHE A 362 -10.76 -1.41 3.86
N SER A 363 -9.69 -2.16 4.01
CA SER A 363 -9.64 -3.26 4.97
C SER A 363 -8.32 -3.31 5.73
N THR A 364 -8.40 -3.76 6.98
CA THR A 364 -7.22 -4.18 7.73
C THR A 364 -7.21 -5.70 7.89
N ASN A 365 -6.06 -6.28 8.18
CA ASN A 365 -5.93 -7.66 8.60
C ASN A 365 -4.64 -7.85 9.41
N MET A 366 -4.59 -8.93 10.18
CA MET A 366 -3.34 -9.39 10.77
C MET A 366 -2.50 -10.15 9.74
N ARG A 367 -1.20 -10.16 9.94
CA ARG A 367 -0.29 -11.04 9.19
C ARG A 367 0.51 -11.90 10.15
N LYS A 368 0.51 -13.20 9.87
CA LYS A 368 1.37 -14.18 10.51
C LYS A 368 2.56 -14.40 9.58
N SER A 369 3.72 -13.97 10.02
CA SER A 369 5.01 -14.49 9.63
C SER A 369 5.64 -15.03 10.91
N ASN A 370 6.95 -15.12 11.02
CA ASN A 370 7.61 -15.55 12.27
C ASN A 370 7.18 -14.71 13.49
N THR A 371 6.73 -13.47 13.27
CA THR A 371 6.10 -12.63 14.28
C THR A 371 4.71 -12.21 13.81
N LEU A 372 3.72 -12.34 14.70
CA LEU A 372 2.35 -11.90 14.45
C LEU A 372 2.29 -10.37 14.50
N THR A 373 1.96 -9.74 13.38
CA THR A 373 1.84 -8.29 13.30
C THR A 373 0.39 -7.86 13.14
N ARG A 374 -0.06 -6.99 14.03
CA ARG A 374 -1.40 -6.38 14.02
C ARG A 374 -1.36 -4.98 13.39
N PRO A 375 -2.42 -4.56 12.69
CA PRO A 375 -2.56 -3.17 12.23
C PRO A 375 -2.52 -2.19 13.42
N LYS A 376 -1.76 -1.09 13.28
CA LYS A 376 -1.58 -0.11 14.34
C LYS A 376 -1.47 1.30 13.79
N GLY A 377 -2.14 2.27 14.40
CA GLY A 377 -2.02 3.69 14.02
C GLY A 377 -2.44 3.96 12.58
N ILE A 378 -3.54 3.36 12.11
CA ILE A 378 -4.04 3.51 10.75
C ILE A 378 -5.03 4.69 10.69
N THR A 379 -4.80 5.62 9.76
CA THR A 379 -5.69 6.78 9.57
C THR A 379 -6.20 6.82 8.13
N VAL A 380 -7.53 6.86 7.97
CA VAL A 380 -8.24 7.00 6.71
C VAL A 380 -9.03 8.31 6.78
N ILE A 381 -8.52 9.38 6.17
CA ILE A 381 -9.05 10.73 6.40
C ILE A 381 -9.26 11.53 5.11
N GLY A 382 -10.39 12.21 5.03
CA GLY A 382 -10.66 13.17 3.94
C GLY A 382 -10.73 12.54 2.55
N ASN A 383 -10.99 11.23 2.44
CA ASN A 383 -11.09 10.55 1.15
C ASN A 383 -12.51 10.65 0.59
N ARG A 384 -12.63 10.54 -0.72
CA ARG A 384 -13.90 10.37 -1.42
C ARG A 384 -14.01 8.94 -1.93
N PHE A 385 -15.03 8.23 -1.48
CA PHE A 385 -15.34 6.86 -1.87
C PHE A 385 -16.68 6.80 -2.58
N THR A 386 -16.70 6.20 -3.77
CA THR A 386 -17.93 5.99 -4.55
C THR A 386 -17.98 4.57 -5.07
N SER A 387 -19.11 3.90 -4.89
CA SER A 387 -19.39 2.60 -5.49
C SER A 387 -20.88 2.46 -5.77
N ARG A 388 -21.25 1.65 -6.76
CA ARG A 388 -22.64 1.27 -6.99
C ARG A 388 -23.09 0.24 -5.95
N ASN A 389 -22.41 -0.89 -5.88
CA ASN A 389 -22.64 -1.95 -4.90
C ASN A 389 -21.34 -2.31 -4.22
N ILE A 390 -21.40 -2.72 -2.97
CA ILE A 390 -20.21 -3.06 -2.19
C ILE A 390 -20.55 -4.09 -1.12
N ASP A 391 -19.67 -5.06 -0.90
CA ASP A 391 -19.87 -6.06 0.15
C ASP A 391 -19.58 -5.46 1.53
N TYR A 392 -18.36 -4.97 1.74
CA TYR A 392 -17.91 -4.44 3.03
C TYR A 392 -17.24 -3.08 2.81
N PRO A 393 -17.94 -1.94 2.94
CA PRO A 393 -17.32 -0.64 2.70
C PRO A 393 -16.03 -0.46 3.50
N PHE A 394 -16.04 -0.79 4.80
CA PHE A 394 -14.84 -0.87 5.65
C PHE A 394 -14.86 -2.18 6.43
N ARG A 395 -13.75 -2.90 6.37
CA ARG A 395 -13.59 -4.18 7.06
C ARG A 395 -12.37 -4.16 7.97
N ILE A 396 -12.58 -4.24 9.27
CA ILE A 396 -11.55 -3.99 10.27
C ILE A 396 -11.27 -5.25 11.07
N PHE A 397 -10.01 -5.66 11.12
CA PHE A 397 -9.54 -6.82 11.87
C PHE A 397 -8.45 -6.42 12.86
N ALA A 398 -8.64 -6.78 14.12
CA ALA A 398 -7.62 -6.83 15.15
C ALA A 398 -6.69 -5.60 15.27
N GLY A 399 -7.21 -4.40 15.01
CA GLY A 399 -6.45 -3.16 15.17
C GLY A 399 -6.04 -2.92 16.62
N ILE A 400 -4.81 -2.44 16.85
CA ILE A 400 -4.34 -2.06 18.18
C ILE A 400 -4.20 -0.55 18.30
N SER A 401 -4.45 -0.05 19.51
CA SER A 401 -4.20 1.35 19.83
C SER A 401 -2.72 1.62 20.05
N ASP A 402 -2.32 2.81 19.67
CA ASP A 402 -0.98 3.32 19.93
C ASP A 402 -1.03 4.29 21.13
N PRO A 403 -0.25 4.06 22.19
CA PRO A 403 -0.20 4.95 23.33
C PRO A 403 0.28 6.37 22.99
N TYR A 404 1.01 6.54 21.88
CA TYR A 404 1.59 7.82 21.51
C TYR A 404 0.75 8.64 20.51
N THR A 405 -0.11 8.00 19.74
CA THR A 405 -0.88 8.66 18.66
C THR A 405 -2.38 8.77 18.92
N THR A 406 -2.87 8.38 20.10
CA THR A 406 -4.29 8.38 20.48
C THR A 406 -5.21 7.48 19.64
N ASN A 407 -4.72 6.91 18.54
CA ASN A 407 -5.54 6.28 17.53
C ASN A 407 -5.14 4.83 17.30
N GLY A 408 -6.09 3.92 17.38
CA GLY A 408 -5.98 2.58 16.85
C GLY A 408 -6.19 2.62 15.34
N ILE A 409 -7.45 2.63 14.93
CA ILE A 409 -7.86 2.84 13.55
C ILE A 409 -8.82 4.03 13.51
N THR A 410 -8.52 5.00 12.65
CA THR A 410 -9.32 6.22 12.48
C THR A 410 -9.89 6.29 11.07
N ILE A 411 -11.21 6.49 10.97
CA ILE A 411 -11.94 6.76 9.74
C ILE A 411 -12.65 8.10 9.91
N SER A 412 -12.11 9.17 9.34
CA SER A 412 -12.57 10.53 9.65
C SER A 412 -12.69 11.43 8.44
N GLY A 413 -13.71 12.29 8.43
CA GLY A 413 -13.86 13.34 7.41
C GLY A 413 -14.00 12.82 5.99
N ASN A 414 -14.36 11.55 5.78
CA ASN A 414 -14.51 10.98 4.45
C ASN A 414 -15.90 11.29 3.87
N ASN A 415 -15.96 11.42 2.55
CA ASN A 415 -17.20 11.46 1.80
C ASN A 415 -17.45 10.10 1.14
N ILE A 416 -18.48 9.39 1.59
CA ILE A 416 -18.75 8.00 1.21
C ILE A 416 -20.11 7.95 0.53
N GLN A 417 -20.11 7.53 -0.74
CA GLN A 417 -21.31 7.43 -1.55
C GLN A 417 -21.49 6.01 -2.08
N ILE A 418 -22.58 5.35 -1.68
CA ILE A 418 -22.96 4.02 -2.14
C ILE A 418 -24.32 4.15 -2.82
N LEU A 419 -24.30 4.11 -4.16
CA LEU A 419 -25.46 4.42 -4.99
C LEU A 419 -26.53 3.32 -4.99
N GLY A 420 -26.12 2.08 -4.76
CA GLY A 420 -26.96 0.88 -4.71
C GLY A 420 -26.95 0.21 -3.33
N THR A 421 -26.47 -1.03 -3.27
CA THR A 421 -26.60 -1.88 -2.08
C THR A 421 -25.29 -2.13 -1.35
N ILE A 422 -25.39 -2.26 -0.02
CA ILE A 422 -24.38 -2.89 0.82
C ILE A 422 -24.82 -4.33 1.01
N ASN A 423 -23.97 -5.28 0.58
CA ASN A 423 -24.34 -6.70 0.48
C ASN A 423 -23.93 -7.54 1.69
N ASN A 424 -23.27 -6.95 2.70
CA ASN A 424 -22.95 -7.72 3.90
C ASN A 424 -24.19 -8.08 4.72
N TYR A 425 -24.09 -9.13 5.51
CA TYR A 425 -25.19 -9.67 6.29
C TYR A 425 -25.88 -8.61 7.18
N TYR A 426 -25.08 -7.72 7.78
CA TYR A 426 -25.59 -6.72 8.72
C TYR A 426 -26.01 -5.40 8.04
N ARG A 427 -25.78 -5.25 6.72
CA ARG A 427 -25.97 -3.97 5.99
C ARG A 427 -25.32 -2.80 6.72
N THR A 428 -24.05 -2.97 7.09
CA THR A 428 -23.29 -2.01 7.88
C THR A 428 -22.21 -1.33 7.05
N LEU A 429 -21.88 -0.09 7.38
CA LEU A 429 -20.76 0.62 6.73
C LEU A 429 -19.42 0.05 7.18
N ILE A 430 -19.26 -0.22 8.47
CA ILE A 430 -18.01 -0.70 9.04
C ILE A 430 -18.29 -2.01 9.78
N GLU A 431 -17.67 -3.08 9.30
CA GLU A 431 -17.71 -4.38 9.95
C GLU A 431 -16.39 -4.66 10.67
N VAL A 432 -16.47 -4.93 11.97
CA VAL A 432 -15.31 -5.22 12.81
C VAL A 432 -15.27 -6.71 13.12
N HIS A 433 -14.15 -7.35 12.83
CA HIS A 433 -13.95 -8.78 13.04
C HIS A 433 -12.91 -9.03 14.12
N GLU A 434 -13.13 -10.09 14.89
CA GLU A 434 -12.09 -10.72 15.68
C GLU A 434 -11.23 -11.65 14.80
N VAL A 435 -10.01 -11.91 15.24
CA VAL A 435 -9.13 -12.88 14.58
C VAL A 435 -8.84 -14.01 15.55
N PRO A 436 -9.23 -15.25 15.21
CA PRO A 436 -8.95 -16.40 16.05
C PRO A 436 -7.44 -16.66 16.11
N ILE A 437 -6.97 -16.97 17.30
CA ILE A 437 -5.58 -17.34 17.59
C ILE A 437 -5.55 -18.50 18.57
N THR A 438 -4.41 -19.14 18.72
CA THR A 438 -4.15 -20.12 19.76
C THR A 438 -3.07 -19.58 20.68
N VAL A 439 -3.37 -19.51 21.98
CA VAL A 439 -2.41 -19.10 23.01
C VAL A 439 -2.30 -20.24 24.01
N ASN A 440 -1.09 -20.76 24.17
CA ASN A 440 -0.81 -21.90 25.06
C ASN A 440 -1.78 -23.08 24.84
N GLY A 441 -2.00 -23.44 23.56
CA GLY A 441 -2.88 -24.53 23.16
C GLY A 441 -4.39 -24.25 23.28
N LYS A 442 -4.79 -23.06 23.79
CA LYS A 442 -6.20 -22.71 23.97
C LYS A 442 -6.68 -21.72 22.92
N PRO A 443 -7.92 -21.87 22.39
CA PRO A 443 -8.51 -20.88 21.51
C PRO A 443 -8.60 -19.50 22.19
N SER A 444 -8.17 -18.48 21.48
CA SER A 444 -8.27 -17.08 21.89
C SER A 444 -8.59 -16.20 20.68
N TYR A 445 -8.80 -14.90 20.92
CA TYR A 445 -9.17 -13.98 19.84
C TYR A 445 -8.48 -12.64 20.01
N TYR A 446 -7.98 -12.08 18.91
CA TYR A 446 -7.59 -10.69 18.87
C TYR A 446 -8.77 -9.83 18.43
N THR A 447 -9.11 -8.85 19.26
CA THR A 447 -10.14 -7.85 19.01
C THR A 447 -9.53 -6.55 18.54
N THR A 448 -10.31 -5.64 17.97
CA THR A 448 -9.88 -4.27 17.72
C THR A 448 -9.93 -3.47 19.03
N ASP A 449 -8.81 -2.83 19.40
CA ASP A 449 -8.73 -2.09 20.66
C ASP A 449 -9.48 -0.75 20.58
N LEU A 450 -9.29 0.00 19.49
CA LEU A 450 -9.89 1.31 19.31
C LEU A 450 -10.23 1.54 17.83
N LEU A 451 -11.48 1.92 17.58
CA LEU A 451 -11.94 2.44 16.30
C LEU A 451 -12.55 3.84 16.52
N SER A 452 -12.05 4.81 15.79
CA SER A 452 -12.58 6.18 15.77
C SER A 452 -13.23 6.46 14.42
N VAL A 453 -14.51 6.80 14.42
CA VAL A 453 -15.30 7.10 13.22
C VAL A 453 -15.95 8.45 13.39
N THR A 454 -15.41 9.48 12.73
CA THR A 454 -15.81 10.85 13.03
C THR A 454 -15.92 11.70 11.77
N ASN A 455 -16.87 12.64 11.78
CA ASN A 455 -17.02 13.67 10.74
C ASN A 455 -17.21 13.11 9.32
N ASN A 456 -17.64 11.85 9.13
CA ASN A 456 -17.85 11.29 7.80
C ASN A 456 -19.23 11.73 7.26
N LYS A 457 -19.27 12.04 5.96
CA LYS A 457 -20.51 12.25 5.21
C LYS A 457 -20.83 10.97 4.44
N ILE A 458 -21.97 10.35 4.74
CA ILE A 458 -22.37 9.06 4.19
C ILE A 458 -23.68 9.23 3.44
N LEU A 459 -23.67 8.83 2.18
CA LEU A 459 -24.86 8.77 1.34
C LEU A 459 -25.07 7.32 0.89
N THR A 460 -26.12 6.68 1.38
CA THR A 460 -26.49 5.31 1.01
C THR A 460 -27.96 5.04 1.33
N LYS A 461 -28.61 4.19 0.54
CA LYS A 461 -30.04 3.91 0.71
C LYS A 461 -30.32 2.76 1.69
N ASN A 462 -29.36 1.88 1.93
CA ASN A 462 -29.61 0.56 2.51
C ASN A 462 -28.61 0.23 3.63
N ILE A 463 -28.62 1.03 4.68
CA ILE A 463 -27.78 0.80 5.85
C ILE A 463 -28.65 0.63 7.10
N SER A 464 -28.40 -0.40 7.88
CA SER A 464 -29.07 -0.62 9.17
C SER A 464 -28.26 -0.07 10.35
N THR A 465 -26.95 -0.08 10.24
CA THR A 465 -26.06 0.46 11.28
C THR A 465 -24.76 0.97 10.71
N LEU A 466 -24.12 1.92 11.39
CA LEU A 466 -22.85 2.49 10.96
C LEU A 466 -21.68 1.54 11.24
N VAL A 467 -21.65 0.91 12.38
CA VAL A 467 -20.61 -0.04 12.79
C VAL A 467 -21.25 -1.28 13.40
N THR A 468 -20.78 -2.45 13.06
CA THR A 468 -21.18 -3.70 13.71
C THR A 468 -19.97 -4.60 13.95
N GLY A 469 -20.06 -5.48 14.93
CA GLY A 469 -19.06 -6.52 15.17
C GLY A 469 -19.56 -7.87 14.70
N ALA A 470 -18.74 -8.56 13.91
CA ALA A 470 -18.94 -9.97 13.58
C ALA A 470 -18.09 -10.81 14.54
N SER A 471 -18.72 -11.47 15.52
CA SER A 471 -18.03 -12.26 16.54
C SER A 471 -18.51 -13.70 16.54
N ALA A 472 -17.58 -14.64 16.44
CA ALA A 472 -17.82 -16.05 16.71
C ALA A 472 -17.68 -16.39 18.19
N SER A 473 -16.94 -15.57 18.95
CA SER A 473 -16.59 -15.86 20.36
C SER A 473 -17.60 -15.38 21.40
N LYS A 474 -18.60 -14.59 21.02
CA LYS A 474 -19.53 -13.89 21.93
C LYS A 474 -18.85 -12.90 22.91
N LYS A 475 -17.54 -12.67 22.80
CA LYS A 475 -16.76 -11.81 23.72
C LYS A 475 -16.63 -10.36 23.27
N GLY A 476 -17.19 -10.04 22.10
CA GLY A 476 -17.08 -8.70 21.50
C GLY A 476 -15.82 -8.53 20.64
N THR A 477 -15.98 -7.85 19.54
CA THR A 477 -14.93 -7.67 18.50
C THR A 477 -14.19 -6.36 18.62
N LEU A 478 -14.71 -5.44 19.43
CA LEU A 478 -14.24 -4.06 19.55
C LEU A 478 -14.27 -3.64 21.02
N LYS A 479 -13.13 -3.18 21.55
CA LYS A 479 -13.05 -2.72 22.94
C LYS A 479 -13.58 -1.30 23.11
N LEU A 480 -13.25 -0.40 22.18
CA LEU A 480 -13.63 1.00 22.23
C LEU A 480 -14.01 1.53 20.85
N LEU A 481 -15.11 2.28 20.82
CA LEU A 481 -15.61 2.95 19.64
C LEU A 481 -15.92 4.41 19.93
N PHE A 482 -15.30 5.31 19.13
CA PHE A 482 -15.69 6.70 19.08
C PHE A 482 -16.51 6.97 17.83
N LEU A 483 -17.75 7.38 18.02
CA LEU A 483 -18.62 7.88 16.96
C LEU A 483 -18.97 9.33 17.24
N ASN A 484 -18.60 10.24 16.33
CA ASN A 484 -18.93 11.64 16.49
C ASN A 484 -19.11 12.34 15.16
N ASN A 485 -20.11 13.21 15.06
CA ASN A 485 -20.39 14.10 13.94
C ASN A 485 -20.47 13.39 12.56
N ASN A 486 -20.84 12.12 12.52
CA ASN A 486 -21.10 11.46 11.24
C ASN A 486 -22.50 11.85 10.75
N THR A 487 -22.65 12.05 9.46
CA THR A 487 -23.95 12.28 8.84
C THR A 487 -24.32 11.12 7.93
N LEU A 488 -25.54 10.64 8.03
CA LEU A 488 -26.13 9.64 7.16
C LEU A 488 -27.30 10.28 6.41
N ASN A 489 -27.20 10.39 5.09
CA ASN A 489 -28.21 11.02 4.25
C ASN A 489 -28.60 12.44 4.74
N GLY A 490 -27.59 13.23 5.11
CA GLY A 490 -27.74 14.60 5.60
C GLY A 490 -28.17 14.74 7.07
N LYS A 491 -28.50 13.65 7.75
CA LYS A 491 -28.89 13.66 9.18
C LYS A 491 -27.72 13.19 10.05
N THR A 492 -27.56 13.80 11.23
CA THR A 492 -26.58 13.33 12.21
C THR A 492 -26.93 11.90 12.63
N TYR A 493 -25.97 11.00 12.50
CA TYR A 493 -26.16 9.62 12.89
C TYR A 493 -26.16 9.49 14.42
N GLN A 494 -27.28 9.02 14.95
CA GLN A 494 -27.39 8.67 16.37
C GLN A 494 -27.21 7.16 16.51
N ILE A 495 -26.46 6.74 17.52
CA ILE A 495 -26.16 5.33 17.76
C ILE A 495 -27.46 4.58 18.02
N SER A 496 -27.77 3.60 17.19
CA SER A 496 -28.82 2.63 17.50
C SER A 496 -28.31 1.63 18.54
N ARG A 497 -29.22 1.08 19.36
CA ARG A 497 -28.89 0.23 20.52
C ARG A 497 -28.21 -1.12 20.22
N ASN A 498 -27.91 -1.44 18.98
CA ASN A 498 -27.39 -2.76 18.57
C ASN A 498 -25.85 -2.83 18.58
N TYR A 499 -25.21 -2.17 19.52
CA TYR A 499 -23.75 -2.14 19.60
C TYR A 499 -23.17 -3.26 20.45
N ILE A 500 -22.20 -3.97 19.90
CA ILE A 500 -21.38 -4.96 20.59
C ILE A 500 -20.18 -4.24 21.21
N GLY A 501 -20.24 -3.92 22.49
CA GLY A 501 -19.15 -3.30 23.24
C GLY A 501 -19.55 -2.03 24.00
N THR A 502 -18.82 -1.76 25.06
CA THR A 502 -18.94 -0.51 25.82
C THR A 502 -18.19 0.60 25.09
N THR A 503 -18.84 1.71 24.80
CA THR A 503 -18.26 2.84 24.08
C THR A 503 -18.17 4.07 24.96
N LEU A 504 -17.23 4.97 24.63
CA LEU A 504 -17.20 6.32 25.16
C LEU A 504 -17.54 7.31 24.06
N LYS A 505 -18.39 8.27 24.34
CA LYS A 505 -18.48 9.49 23.55
C LYS A 505 -17.13 10.19 23.58
N ALA A 506 -16.72 10.83 22.49
CA ALA A 506 -15.45 11.55 22.43
C ALA A 506 -15.28 12.44 23.68
N PRO A 507 -14.20 12.28 24.45
CA PRO A 507 -13.98 13.10 25.63
C PRO A 507 -13.89 14.58 25.24
N SER A 508 -14.41 15.43 26.11
CA SER A 508 -14.24 16.88 26.02
C SER A 508 -13.57 17.38 27.28
N TYR A 509 -12.77 18.42 27.15
CA TYR A 509 -12.12 19.06 28.29
C TYR A 509 -12.39 20.56 28.25
N LYS A 510 -13.09 21.04 29.29
CA LYS A 510 -13.43 22.47 29.45
C LYS A 510 -13.54 22.78 30.95
N ASN A 511 -13.07 23.96 31.36
CA ASN A 511 -13.15 24.44 32.73
C ASN A 511 -12.59 23.44 33.77
N ASN A 512 -11.43 22.88 33.50
CA ASN A 512 -10.79 21.86 34.33
C ASN A 512 -11.65 20.61 34.59
N ALA A 513 -12.59 20.33 33.70
CA ALA A 513 -13.39 19.11 33.76
C ALA A 513 -13.23 18.31 32.47
N LEU A 514 -12.78 17.08 32.63
CA LEU A 514 -12.80 16.06 31.57
C LEU A 514 -14.16 15.36 31.60
N GLN A 515 -14.91 15.47 30.53
CA GLN A 515 -16.24 14.86 30.42
C GLN A 515 -16.25 13.81 29.31
N SER A 516 -16.92 12.70 29.56
CA SER A 516 -17.21 11.69 28.57
C SER A 516 -18.51 10.96 28.93
N THR A 517 -19.19 10.40 27.93
CA THR A 517 -20.42 9.61 28.16
C THR A 517 -20.14 8.17 27.77
N ILE A 518 -20.45 7.23 28.66
CA ILE A 518 -20.42 5.80 28.35
C ILE A 518 -21.71 5.43 27.62
N ILE A 519 -21.53 4.74 26.52
CA ILE A 519 -22.63 4.12 25.79
C ILE A 519 -22.55 2.62 26.05
N TRP A 520 -23.49 2.12 26.81
CA TRP A 520 -23.53 0.74 27.23
C TRP A 520 -24.03 -0.17 26.11
N ASN A 521 -23.44 -1.36 26.00
CA ASN A 521 -24.05 -2.43 25.22
C ASN A 521 -25.46 -2.78 25.76
N ALA A 522 -26.39 -3.14 24.90
CA ALA A 522 -27.75 -3.49 25.27
C ALA A 522 -27.78 -4.63 26.31
N ASP A 523 -26.88 -5.59 26.18
CA ASP A 523 -26.81 -6.79 27.05
C ASP A 523 -25.82 -6.65 28.21
N GLU A 524 -25.23 -5.47 28.39
CA GLU A 524 -24.24 -5.25 29.45
C GLU A 524 -24.90 -5.01 30.81
N THR A 525 -24.63 -5.88 31.74
CA THR A 525 -25.15 -5.81 33.12
C THR A 525 -24.07 -5.54 34.16
N LYS A 526 -22.80 -5.62 33.77
CA LYS A 526 -21.65 -5.49 34.71
C LYS A 526 -21.30 -4.05 35.00
N THR A 527 -20.96 -3.80 36.24
CA THR A 527 -20.32 -2.53 36.64
C THR A 527 -19.02 -2.31 35.89
N LYS A 528 -18.81 -1.11 35.39
CA LYS A 528 -17.55 -0.68 34.79
C LYS A 528 -16.81 0.25 35.75
N TYR A 529 -15.52 0.05 35.85
CA TYR A 529 -14.61 0.87 36.68
C TYR A 529 -13.77 1.74 35.75
N ILE A 530 -13.77 3.04 35.97
CA ILE A 530 -13.11 3.99 35.08
C ILE A 530 -12.14 4.85 35.86
N ARG A 531 -10.95 5.04 35.31
CA ARG A 531 -9.95 5.98 35.82
C ARG A 531 -9.25 6.69 34.69
N VAL A 532 -8.67 7.84 35.02
CA VAL A 532 -7.76 8.58 34.13
C VAL A 532 -6.34 8.42 34.63
N THR A 533 -5.42 8.10 33.73
CA THR A 533 -4.00 7.97 34.04
C THR A 533 -3.14 8.76 33.04
N ASN A 534 -1.90 9.06 33.42
CA ASN A 534 -0.90 9.49 32.46
C ASN A 534 -0.42 8.31 31.58
N LEU A 535 0.50 8.56 30.67
CA LEU A 535 1.03 7.51 29.77
C LEU A 535 1.77 6.40 30.51
N SER A 536 2.44 6.71 31.63
CA SER A 536 3.12 5.71 32.45
C SER A 536 2.18 4.84 33.30
N GLY A 537 0.88 5.16 33.31
CA GLY A 537 -0.13 4.42 34.08
C GLY A 537 -0.37 4.97 35.49
N LYS A 538 0.30 6.06 35.90
CA LYS A 538 0.05 6.74 37.18
C LYS A 538 -1.34 7.38 37.15
N ALA A 539 -2.17 7.08 38.14
CA ALA A 539 -3.52 7.61 38.24
C ALA A 539 -3.51 9.14 38.38
N ILE A 540 -4.34 9.80 37.59
CA ILE A 540 -4.61 11.25 37.65
C ILE A 540 -5.91 11.49 38.42
N THR A 541 -6.86 10.56 38.34
CA THR A 541 -8.14 10.64 39.04
C THR A 541 -8.39 9.38 39.85
N SER A 542 -9.25 9.50 40.86
CA SER A 542 -9.82 8.34 41.54
C SER A 542 -10.62 7.48 40.58
N GLU A 543 -10.77 6.20 40.88
CA GLU A 543 -11.62 5.28 40.14
C GLU A 543 -13.10 5.62 40.38
N ILE A 544 -13.89 5.60 39.32
CA ILE A 544 -15.34 5.76 39.38
C ILE A 544 -15.97 4.43 38.98
N ALA A 545 -16.84 3.90 39.81
CA ALA A 545 -17.67 2.76 39.46
C ALA A 545 -18.99 3.23 38.82
N LEU A 546 -19.32 2.66 37.67
CA LEU A 546 -20.56 2.95 36.96
C LEU A 546 -21.35 1.69 36.70
N THR A 547 -22.60 1.74 37.03
CA THR A 547 -23.61 0.75 36.66
C THR A 547 -24.38 1.22 35.44
N LYS A 548 -25.03 0.30 34.75
CA LYS A 548 -25.87 0.62 33.60
C LYS A 548 -27.01 1.53 34.03
N THR A 549 -26.87 2.80 33.78
CA THR A 549 -27.91 3.83 33.99
C THR A 549 -28.16 4.56 32.67
N LYS A 550 -29.29 5.27 32.61
CA LYS A 550 -29.66 6.03 31.41
C LYS A 550 -28.60 7.13 31.14
N ASN A 551 -27.71 6.92 30.17
CA ASN A 551 -26.73 7.87 29.67
C ASN A 551 -25.80 8.48 30.75
N PRO A 552 -24.97 7.72 31.44
CA PRO A 552 -24.11 8.27 32.46
C PRO A 552 -23.01 9.14 31.84
N THR A 553 -23.08 10.43 32.06
CA THR A 553 -21.96 11.34 31.78
C THR A 553 -20.96 11.25 32.93
N ILE A 554 -19.73 10.93 32.62
CA ILE A 554 -18.63 10.91 33.58
C ILE A 554 -17.98 12.29 33.54
N THR A 555 -17.80 12.86 34.71
CA THR A 555 -17.06 14.10 34.86
C THR A 555 -15.92 13.91 35.85
N PHE A 556 -14.71 14.05 35.35
CA PHE A 556 -13.52 14.10 36.22
C PHE A 556 -13.12 15.58 36.39
N LYS A 557 -13.33 16.11 37.59
CA LYS A 557 -12.81 17.45 37.93
C LYS A 557 -11.30 17.33 38.16
N THR A 558 -10.50 17.70 37.19
CA THR A 558 -9.05 17.62 37.29
C THR A 558 -8.39 18.64 36.37
N LYS A 559 -7.33 19.27 36.86
CA LYS A 559 -6.52 20.18 36.06
C LYS A 559 -5.55 19.37 35.21
N LEU A 560 -5.69 19.42 33.91
CA LEU A 560 -4.83 18.74 32.94
C LEU A 560 -4.00 19.76 32.19
N ALA A 561 -2.74 19.45 31.95
CA ALA A 561 -1.87 20.34 31.19
C ALA A 561 -2.25 20.29 29.70
N ARG A 562 -2.33 21.46 29.06
CA ARG A 562 -2.60 21.61 27.63
C ARG A 562 -1.57 20.81 26.81
N GLY A 563 -2.03 20.11 25.80
CA GLY A 563 -1.20 19.26 24.95
C GLY A 563 -0.78 17.93 25.58
N SER A 564 -1.08 17.69 26.87
CA SER A 564 -0.77 16.41 27.52
C SER A 564 -1.62 15.28 26.94
N LEU A 565 -1.04 14.10 26.88
CA LEU A 565 -1.72 12.87 26.47
C LEU A 565 -2.06 12.05 27.72
N ILE A 566 -3.33 11.71 27.88
CA ILE A 566 -3.83 10.91 28.99
C ILE A 566 -4.49 9.63 28.50
N LYS A 567 -4.62 8.66 29.40
CA LYS A 567 -5.37 7.42 29.19
C LYS A 567 -6.64 7.45 30.02
N ILE A 568 -7.78 7.18 29.39
CA ILE A 568 -9.02 6.86 30.08
C ILE A 568 -9.17 5.35 29.99
N GLN A 569 -9.13 4.67 31.13
CA GLN A 569 -9.16 3.21 31.21
C GLN A 569 -10.49 2.73 31.76
N ILE A 570 -11.08 1.72 31.11
CA ILE A 570 -12.35 1.12 31.51
C ILE A 570 -12.10 -0.36 31.79
N SER A 571 -12.39 -0.82 32.99
CA SER A 571 -12.24 -2.20 33.42
C SER A 571 -13.57 -2.79 33.89
N GLU A 572 -13.71 -4.10 33.84
CA GLU A 572 -14.79 -4.85 34.48
C GLU A 572 -14.43 -5.30 35.90
N VAL A 573 -13.19 -5.12 36.31
CA VAL A 573 -12.69 -5.54 37.62
C VAL A 573 -12.13 -4.32 38.35
N LYS A 574 -12.66 -4.07 39.55
CA LYS A 574 -12.21 -2.98 40.42
C LYS A 574 -10.71 -3.06 40.66
N GLY A 575 -10.03 -1.94 40.48
CA GLY A 575 -8.59 -1.82 40.71
C GLY A 575 -7.68 -2.54 39.70
N ASN A 576 -8.20 -3.39 38.83
CA ASN A 576 -7.42 -4.12 37.85
C ASN A 576 -7.62 -3.56 36.42
N TYR A 577 -6.59 -2.96 35.87
CA TYR A 577 -6.59 -2.35 34.56
C TYR A 577 -5.64 -3.01 33.56
N THR A 578 -5.13 -4.20 33.85
CA THR A 578 -4.18 -4.92 32.98
C THR A 578 -4.78 -5.20 31.59
N ASN A 579 -6.07 -5.55 31.55
CA ASN A 579 -6.81 -5.79 30.30
C ASN A 579 -7.89 -4.72 30.04
N ALA A 580 -7.75 -3.54 30.62
CA ALA A 580 -8.71 -2.47 30.47
C ALA A 580 -8.79 -1.95 29.06
N SER A 581 -9.99 -1.64 28.63
CA SER A 581 -10.18 -0.81 27.44
C SER A 581 -9.60 0.57 27.70
N THR A 582 -8.76 1.06 26.80
CA THR A 582 -8.04 2.32 27.00
C THR A 582 -8.31 3.29 25.85
N VAL A 583 -8.70 4.50 26.23
CA VAL A 583 -8.83 5.64 25.32
C VAL A 583 -7.70 6.60 25.60
N PHE A 584 -7.03 7.03 24.56
CA PHE A 584 -6.05 8.10 24.63
C PHE A 584 -6.72 9.42 24.25
N PHE A 585 -6.49 10.45 25.04
CA PHE A 585 -7.04 11.78 24.83
C PHE A 585 -5.95 12.82 24.96
N LYS A 586 -5.79 13.64 23.92
CA LYS A 586 -4.90 14.80 23.96
C LYS A 586 -5.70 15.99 24.47
N VAL A 587 -5.24 16.57 25.57
CA VAL A 587 -5.86 17.74 26.18
C VAL A 587 -5.69 18.94 25.24
N PRO A 588 -6.79 19.61 24.82
CA PRO A 588 -6.75 20.69 23.85
C PRO A 588 -5.99 21.92 24.32
#